data_247d1bf57170e6655a3f89beb2aa3f48
#
_entry.id   247d1bf57170e6655a3f89beb2aa3f48
#
_cell.length_a   1.000
_cell.length_b   1.000
_cell.length_c   1.000
_cell.angle_alpha   90.00
_cell.angle_beta   90.00
_cell.angle_gamma   90.00
#
_symmetry.space_group_name_H-M   'P 1'
#
loop_
_entity.id
_entity.type
_entity.pdbx_description
1 polymer ?
#
loop_
_entity_poly.entity_id
_entity_poly.type
_entity_poly.pdbx_seq_one_letter_code
_entity_poly.pdbx_strand_id
1 'polypeptide(L)'
;MVFTPGMTTQATPGLFGKDGSTGSSVRNSENILDGSGLAWKSGDKGQETAAAVTWLGYDAPNWSETVRGTDSSVLSPKEAQSAGPDLASFYDGLQETHHGDPRLVAAGHSYGSTATGYALQESGAPDDVVVWGSPGVTSVDASDLGMLPDHMSAVATGD
;
A
#
# COMPACT_ATOMS: atom_id res chain seq x y z
N MET A 1 -0.88 10.03 -0.38
CA MET A 1 -1.12 8.57 -0.48
C MET A 1 0.16 7.81 -0.14
N VAL A 2 0.04 6.72 0.62
CA VAL A 2 1.12 5.75 0.86
C VAL A 2 0.76 4.46 0.15
N PHE A 3 1.60 4.03 -0.78
CA PHE A 3 1.44 2.81 -1.56
C PHE A 3 2.35 1.71 -1.03
N THR A 4 1.78 0.60 -0.61
CA THR A 4 2.49 -0.60 -0.14
C THR A 4 2.39 -1.69 -1.22
N PRO A 5 3.49 -1.97 -1.94
CA PRO A 5 3.51 -2.95 -3.03
C PRO A 5 3.50 -4.39 -2.51
N GLY A 6 3.22 -5.33 -3.41
CA GLY A 6 3.14 -6.76 -3.12
C GLY A 6 4.47 -7.49 -3.16
N MET A 7 4.36 -8.82 -3.29
CA MET A 7 5.49 -9.74 -3.42
C MET A 7 6.44 -9.38 -4.55
N THR A 8 7.67 -9.91 -4.46
CA THR A 8 8.76 -9.69 -5.43
C THR A 8 9.22 -8.25 -5.58
N THR A 9 8.65 -7.32 -4.80
CA THR A 9 9.14 -5.96 -4.76
C THR A 9 10.38 -5.89 -3.88
N GLN A 10 11.54 -5.80 -4.49
CA GLN A 10 12.82 -5.59 -3.81
C GLN A 10 13.24 -4.14 -3.98
N ALA A 11 14.12 -3.68 -3.09
CA ALA A 11 14.62 -2.30 -3.10
C ALA A 11 15.23 -1.90 -4.46
N THR A 12 15.82 -2.84 -5.19
CA THR A 12 16.23 -2.73 -6.59
C THR A 12 16.30 -4.13 -7.20
N PRO A 13 15.77 -4.42 -8.39
CA PRO A 13 15.17 -3.53 -9.40
C PRO A 13 13.63 -3.36 -9.28
N GLY A 14 12.97 -4.02 -8.32
CA GLY A 14 11.51 -4.05 -8.25
C GLY A 14 10.86 -2.70 -7.94
N LEU A 15 11.52 -1.87 -7.11
CA LEU A 15 11.00 -0.56 -6.72
C LEU A 15 10.99 0.43 -7.89
N PHE A 16 12.12 0.51 -8.62
CA PHE A 16 12.29 1.47 -9.71
C PHE A 16 12.16 0.86 -11.10
N GLY A 17 12.09 -0.45 -11.19
CA GLY A 17 12.12 -1.19 -12.46
C GLY A 17 13.52 -1.24 -13.08
N LYS A 18 13.70 -2.16 -14.04
CA LYS A 18 14.88 -2.17 -14.92
C LYS A 18 14.68 -1.08 -15.97
N ASP A 19 15.57 -0.09 -16.03
CA ASP A 19 15.59 0.95 -17.07
C ASP A 19 14.28 1.78 -17.16
N GLY A 20 13.62 2.06 -16.02
CA GLY A 20 12.37 2.83 -16.02
C GLY A 20 11.16 2.05 -16.55
N SER A 21 11.19 0.73 -16.44
CA SER A 21 10.12 -0.15 -16.91
C SER A 21 8.77 0.23 -16.30
N THR A 22 7.70 0.04 -17.09
CA THR A 22 6.31 0.36 -16.71
C THR A 22 5.77 -0.47 -15.54
N GLY A 23 6.52 -1.47 -15.07
CA GLY A 23 6.12 -2.40 -14.00
C GLY A 23 6.73 -2.10 -12.64
N SER A 24 7.37 -0.95 -12.43
CA SER A 24 7.93 -0.61 -11.13
C SER A 24 6.87 -0.16 -10.14
N SER A 25 7.10 -0.38 -8.84
CA SER A 25 6.17 0.05 -7.79
C SER A 25 6.06 1.58 -7.72
N VAL A 26 7.13 2.31 -7.99
CA VAL A 26 7.11 3.78 -8.08
C VAL A 26 6.24 4.22 -9.27
N ARG A 27 6.37 3.57 -10.43
CA ARG A 27 5.52 3.88 -11.58
C ARG A 27 4.04 3.61 -11.30
N ASN A 28 3.72 2.60 -10.51
CA ASN A 28 2.33 2.35 -10.09
C ASN A 28 1.79 3.52 -9.24
N SER A 29 2.58 4.04 -8.32
CA SER A 29 2.21 5.24 -7.55
C SER A 29 1.99 6.46 -8.46
N GLU A 30 2.87 6.68 -9.44
CA GLU A 30 2.72 7.76 -10.44
C GLU A 30 1.44 7.59 -11.26
N ASN A 31 1.14 6.38 -11.74
CA ASN A 31 -0.07 6.10 -12.51
C ASN A 31 -1.35 6.37 -11.69
N ILE A 32 -1.35 6.05 -10.39
CA ILE A 32 -2.48 6.36 -9.51
C ILE A 32 -2.64 7.87 -9.37
N LEU A 33 -1.55 8.60 -9.18
CA LEU A 33 -1.60 10.07 -9.12
C LEU A 33 -2.05 10.69 -10.45
N ASP A 34 -1.57 10.19 -11.59
CA ASP A 34 -2.02 10.64 -12.93
C ASP A 34 -3.53 10.40 -13.11
N GLY A 35 -4.03 9.25 -12.62
CA GLY A 35 -5.46 8.91 -12.67
C GLY A 35 -6.35 9.68 -11.69
N SER A 36 -5.78 10.27 -10.64
CA SER A 36 -6.54 11.01 -9.61
C SER A 36 -7.05 12.37 -10.10
N GLY A 37 -6.43 12.93 -11.12
CA GLY A 37 -6.72 14.29 -11.58
C GLY A 37 -6.20 15.41 -10.66
N LEU A 38 -5.46 15.06 -9.62
CA LEU A 38 -4.86 16.02 -8.70
C LEU A 38 -3.52 16.55 -9.24
N ALA A 39 -3.13 17.75 -8.80
CA ALA A 39 -1.83 18.33 -9.16
C ALA A 39 -0.71 17.66 -8.34
N TRP A 40 0.25 17.03 -8.99
CA TRP A 40 1.38 16.38 -8.31
C TRP A 40 2.73 16.59 -9.03
N LYS A 41 2.70 17.03 -10.29
CA LYS A 41 3.91 17.38 -11.07
C LYS A 41 4.16 18.88 -11.04
N SER A 42 5.42 19.27 -11.15
CA SER A 42 5.79 20.68 -11.29
C SER A 42 5.15 21.27 -12.54
N GLY A 43 4.37 22.35 -12.36
CA GLY A 43 3.64 23.01 -13.45
C GLY A 43 2.19 22.57 -13.62
N ASP A 44 1.73 21.56 -12.91
CA ASP A 44 0.31 21.20 -12.85
C ASP A 44 -0.51 22.38 -12.32
N LYS A 45 -1.68 22.58 -12.94
CA LYS A 45 -2.64 23.60 -12.51
C LYS A 45 -3.83 22.89 -11.87
N GLY A 46 -3.79 22.74 -10.56
CA GLY A 46 -4.87 22.20 -9.77
C GLY A 46 -5.08 23.04 -8.52
N GLN A 47 -6.27 22.98 -7.94
CA GLN A 47 -6.55 23.63 -6.64
C GLN A 47 -6.11 22.72 -5.49
N GLU A 48 -6.11 21.42 -5.70
CA GLU A 48 -5.70 20.41 -4.74
C GLU A 48 -4.44 19.71 -5.22
N THR A 49 -3.50 19.53 -4.30
CA THR A 49 -2.21 18.91 -4.58
C THR A 49 -2.16 17.51 -3.98
N ALA A 50 -1.44 16.60 -4.63
CA ALA A 50 -1.23 15.25 -4.16
C ALA A 50 0.25 14.87 -4.16
N ALA A 51 0.60 13.94 -3.27
CA ALA A 51 1.89 13.27 -3.26
C ALA A 51 1.70 11.78 -3.01
N ALA A 52 2.61 10.96 -3.49
CA ALA A 52 2.65 9.54 -3.19
C ALA A 52 4.01 9.14 -2.64
N VAL A 53 3.97 8.26 -1.66
CA VAL A 53 5.13 7.55 -1.14
C VAL A 53 4.95 6.07 -1.48
N THR A 54 5.93 5.47 -2.13
CA THR A 54 5.99 4.00 -2.26
C THR A 54 6.77 3.48 -1.07
N TRP A 55 6.07 2.84 -0.14
CA TRP A 55 6.65 2.33 1.09
C TRP A 55 7.08 0.87 0.93
N LEU A 56 8.33 0.57 1.23
CA LEU A 56 8.91 -0.77 1.22
C LEU A 56 9.76 -0.94 2.48
N GLY A 57 9.10 -1.13 3.62
CA GLY A 57 9.71 -1.34 4.93
C GLY A 57 9.76 -2.81 5.36
N TYR A 58 9.56 -3.76 4.44
CA TYR A 58 9.63 -5.19 4.71
C TYR A 58 10.31 -5.95 3.57
N ASP A 59 10.87 -7.09 3.88
CA ASP A 59 11.41 -8.00 2.87
C ASP A 59 10.26 -8.79 2.23
N ALA A 60 9.81 -8.28 1.08
CA ALA A 60 8.67 -8.87 0.39
C ALA A 60 9.04 -10.27 -0.11
N PRO A 61 8.24 -11.31 0.23
CA PRO A 61 8.55 -12.68 -0.18
C PRO A 61 8.63 -12.80 -1.70
N ASN A 62 9.54 -13.61 -2.18
CA ASN A 62 9.67 -13.89 -3.61
C ASN A 62 9.01 -15.21 -3.99
N TRP A 63 8.69 -15.39 -5.29
CA TRP A 63 8.03 -16.59 -5.80
C TRP A 63 8.79 -17.88 -5.48
N SER A 64 10.12 -17.86 -5.44
CA SER A 64 10.92 -19.04 -5.19
C SER A 64 10.85 -19.50 -3.72
N GLU A 65 10.61 -18.59 -2.81
CA GLU A 65 10.41 -18.89 -1.39
C GLU A 65 9.01 -19.41 -1.13
N THR A 66 8.02 -18.86 -1.81
CA THR A 66 6.61 -19.27 -1.71
C THR A 66 6.38 -20.69 -2.26
N VAL A 67 7.04 -21.07 -3.35
CA VAL A 67 6.86 -22.40 -4.00
C VAL A 67 7.67 -23.49 -3.32
N ARG A 68 8.73 -23.19 -2.59
CA ARG A 68 9.56 -24.16 -1.87
C ARG A 68 9.05 -24.53 -0.48
N GLY A 69 8.10 -23.79 0.05
CA GLY A 69 7.41 -24.19 1.27
C GLY A 69 6.56 -25.43 1.03
N THR A 70 6.77 -26.46 1.82
CA THR A 70 6.04 -27.75 1.74
C THR A 70 4.56 -27.64 2.14
N ASP A 71 4.11 -26.45 2.50
CA ASP A 71 2.71 -26.12 2.70
C ASP A 71 2.23 -25.29 1.49
N SER A 72 1.52 -25.94 0.61
CA SER A 72 1.00 -25.39 -0.65
C SER A 72 -0.15 -24.39 -0.45
N SER A 73 -0.33 -23.90 0.72
CA SER A 73 -1.36 -22.94 1.04
C SER A 73 -0.74 -21.68 1.62
N VAL A 74 -0.76 -20.64 0.80
CA VAL A 74 -0.79 -19.27 1.31
C VAL A 74 0.56 -18.69 1.68
N LEU A 75 0.85 -17.58 1.07
CA LEU A 75 1.76 -16.54 1.54
C LEU A 75 1.71 -16.47 3.07
N SER A 76 2.80 -16.81 3.72
CA SER A 76 2.88 -16.67 5.17
C SER A 76 2.58 -15.21 5.53
N PRO A 77 1.62 -14.92 6.39
CA PRO A 77 1.34 -13.54 6.80
C PRO A 77 2.42 -12.95 7.69
N LYS A 78 3.44 -13.73 8.04
CA LYS A 78 4.45 -13.38 9.04
C LYS A 78 5.21 -12.09 8.69
N GLU A 79 5.65 -11.96 7.46
CA GLU A 79 6.39 -10.78 7.00
C GLU A 79 5.46 -9.55 6.96
N ALA A 80 4.21 -9.73 6.52
CA ALA A 80 3.20 -8.68 6.55
C ALA A 80 2.84 -8.28 7.98
N GLN A 81 2.71 -9.26 8.88
CA GLN A 81 2.45 -9.01 10.29
C GLN A 81 3.60 -8.25 10.97
N SER A 82 4.84 -8.62 10.67
CA SER A 82 6.01 -7.90 11.21
C SER A 82 6.17 -6.50 10.64
N ALA A 83 5.67 -6.24 9.42
CA ALA A 83 5.69 -4.95 8.77
C ALA A 83 4.60 -3.98 9.29
N GLY A 84 3.53 -4.51 9.87
CA GLY A 84 2.39 -3.73 10.35
C GLY A 84 2.79 -2.56 11.26
N PRO A 85 3.50 -2.81 12.38
CA PRO A 85 3.91 -1.75 13.31
C PRO A 85 4.77 -0.65 12.66
N ASP A 86 5.69 -1.02 11.77
CA ASP A 86 6.57 -0.05 11.09
C ASP A 86 5.76 0.81 10.11
N LEU A 87 4.82 0.20 9.39
CA LEU A 87 3.93 0.92 8.47
C LEU A 87 2.94 1.82 9.25
N ALA A 88 2.41 1.35 10.37
CA ALA A 88 1.57 2.15 11.26
C ALA A 88 2.33 3.38 11.77
N SER A 89 3.55 3.18 12.29
CA SER A 89 4.41 4.28 12.73
C SER A 89 4.71 5.27 11.60
N PHE A 90 4.83 4.79 10.37
CA PHE A 90 5.02 5.66 9.20
C PHE A 90 3.77 6.51 8.91
N TYR A 91 2.56 5.92 9.00
CA TYR A 91 1.30 6.66 8.85
C TYR A 91 1.18 7.75 9.94
N ASP A 92 1.39 7.38 11.20
CA ASP A 92 1.32 8.31 12.34
C ASP A 92 2.34 9.44 12.19
N GLY A 93 3.58 9.12 11.78
CA GLY A 93 4.62 10.11 11.54
C GLY A 93 4.28 11.08 10.42
N LEU A 94 3.62 10.63 9.36
CA LEU A 94 3.11 11.53 8.33
C LEU A 94 2.03 12.46 8.90
N GLN A 95 1.09 11.93 9.68
CA GLN A 95 0.00 12.70 10.26
C GLN A 95 0.49 13.73 11.29
N GLU A 96 1.56 13.44 12.02
CA GLU A 96 2.12 14.34 13.02
C GLU A 96 3.03 15.44 12.44
N THR A 97 3.65 15.20 11.30
CA THR A 97 4.73 16.07 10.79
C THR A 97 4.34 17.00 9.66
N HIS A 98 3.21 16.77 9.01
CA HIS A 98 2.77 17.67 7.94
C HIS A 98 2.10 18.95 8.46
N HIS A 99 1.99 19.95 7.60
CA HIS A 99 1.24 21.16 7.88
C HIS A 99 -0.18 21.08 7.28
N GLY A 100 -1.17 21.44 8.07
CA GLY A 100 -2.57 21.34 7.71
C GLY A 100 -3.14 19.95 8.06
N ASP A 101 -4.18 19.54 7.38
CA ASP A 101 -4.84 18.24 7.56
C ASP A 101 -5.02 17.58 6.18
N PRO A 102 -3.94 17.05 5.59
CA PRO A 102 -4.02 16.39 4.30
C PRO A 102 -4.68 15.01 4.44
N ARG A 103 -5.59 14.72 3.54
CA ARG A 103 -6.21 13.41 3.46
C ARG A 103 -5.16 12.33 3.18
N LEU A 104 -5.00 11.38 4.10
CA LEU A 104 -4.07 10.28 3.99
C LEU A 104 -4.78 9.03 3.45
N VAL A 105 -4.37 8.58 2.27
CA VAL A 105 -4.88 7.35 1.66
C VAL A 105 -3.83 6.25 1.80
N ALA A 106 -4.20 5.13 2.44
CA ALA A 106 -3.42 3.91 2.44
C ALA A 106 -3.81 3.04 1.23
N ALA A 107 -2.84 2.72 0.39
CA ALA A 107 -3.03 1.96 -0.83
C ALA A 107 -2.23 0.66 -0.79
N GLY A 108 -2.88 -0.50 -0.81
CA GLY A 108 -2.25 -1.82 -0.71
C GLY A 108 -2.49 -2.69 -1.94
N HIS A 109 -1.41 -3.24 -2.51
CA HIS A 109 -1.51 -4.17 -3.63
C HIS A 109 -1.02 -5.56 -3.25
N SER A 110 -1.78 -6.59 -3.61
CA SER A 110 -1.39 -7.99 -3.39
C SER A 110 -1.01 -8.21 -1.92
N TYR A 111 0.14 -8.80 -1.63
CA TYR A 111 0.66 -9.01 -0.28
C TYR A 111 0.81 -7.71 0.55
N GLY A 112 1.07 -6.57 -0.11
CA GLY A 112 1.11 -5.26 0.53
C GLY A 112 -0.23 -4.84 1.15
N SER A 113 -1.36 -5.35 0.65
CA SER A 113 -2.67 -5.12 1.26
C SER A 113 -2.81 -5.81 2.63
N THR A 114 -2.18 -6.98 2.79
CA THR A 114 -2.14 -7.68 4.09
C THR A 114 -1.30 -6.90 5.11
N ALA A 115 -0.15 -6.36 4.69
CA ALA A 115 0.66 -5.48 5.55
C ALA A 115 -0.12 -4.20 5.93
N THR A 116 -0.84 -3.61 4.98
CA THR A 116 -1.74 -2.47 5.24
C THR A 116 -2.81 -2.85 6.28
N GLY A 117 -3.42 -4.02 6.17
CA GLY A 117 -4.42 -4.48 7.14
C GLY A 117 -3.85 -4.60 8.56
N TYR A 118 -2.64 -5.14 8.72
CA TYR A 118 -1.97 -5.16 10.03
C TYR A 118 -1.65 -3.76 10.56
N ALA A 119 -1.23 -2.85 9.69
CA ALA A 119 -0.95 -1.47 10.10
C ALA A 119 -2.21 -0.74 10.59
N LEU A 120 -3.34 -0.95 9.95
CA LEU A 120 -4.63 -0.35 10.34
C LEU A 120 -5.15 -0.84 11.70
N GLN A 121 -4.71 -2.00 12.18
CA GLN A 121 -5.03 -2.46 13.53
C GLN A 121 -4.30 -1.67 14.63
N GLU A 122 -3.24 -0.95 14.26
CA GLU A 122 -2.38 -0.21 15.17
C GLU A 122 -2.43 1.31 14.97
N SER A 123 -2.83 1.78 13.79
CA SER A 123 -2.90 3.21 13.43
C SER A 123 -4.25 3.57 12.82
N GLY A 124 -4.88 4.61 13.34
CA GLY A 124 -6.07 5.24 12.77
C GLY A 124 -5.75 6.46 11.91
N ALA A 125 -4.50 6.68 11.54
CA ALA A 125 -4.08 7.86 10.75
C ALA A 125 -4.61 7.90 9.31
N PRO A 126 -4.72 6.77 8.55
CA PRO A 126 -5.33 6.81 7.23
C PRO A 126 -6.82 7.17 7.25
N ASP A 127 -7.21 8.14 6.42
CA ASP A 127 -8.61 8.53 6.21
C ASP A 127 -9.33 7.55 5.28
N ASP A 128 -8.63 7.02 4.28
CA ASP A 128 -9.17 6.08 3.31
C ASP A 128 -8.20 4.94 3.04
N VAL A 129 -8.77 3.81 2.67
CA VAL A 129 -8.03 2.60 2.29
C VAL A 129 -8.50 2.10 0.93
N VAL A 130 -7.55 1.83 0.05
CA VAL A 130 -7.80 1.20 -1.25
C VAL A 130 -6.91 -0.03 -1.38
N VAL A 131 -7.51 -1.20 -1.61
CA VAL A 131 -6.77 -2.44 -1.82
C VAL A 131 -7.17 -3.12 -3.12
N TRP A 132 -6.21 -3.75 -3.80
CA TRP A 132 -6.49 -4.52 -5.02
C TRP A 132 -5.58 -5.72 -5.15
N GLY A 133 -6.09 -6.75 -5.85
CA GLY A 133 -5.39 -8.03 -5.98
C GLY A 133 -5.03 -8.65 -4.63
N SER A 134 -5.83 -8.35 -3.60
CA SER A 134 -5.54 -8.67 -2.20
C SER A 134 -5.80 -10.15 -1.90
N PRO A 135 -4.88 -10.85 -1.21
CA PRO A 135 -5.16 -12.16 -0.63
C PRO A 135 -5.96 -12.07 0.69
N GLY A 136 -6.18 -10.86 1.20
CA GLY A 136 -6.88 -10.55 2.43
C GLY A 136 -6.20 -9.42 3.22
N VAL A 137 -7.01 -8.64 3.94
CA VAL A 137 -6.57 -7.50 4.75
C VAL A 137 -6.68 -7.78 6.26
N THR A 138 -6.62 -9.03 6.66
CA THR A 138 -6.66 -9.49 8.05
C THR A 138 -8.04 -9.45 8.74
N SER A 139 -9.03 -8.79 8.16
CA SER A 139 -10.41 -8.81 8.64
C SER A 139 -11.40 -8.83 7.47
N VAL A 140 -12.64 -9.23 7.75
CA VAL A 140 -13.77 -9.21 6.81
C VAL A 140 -14.61 -7.94 6.95
N ASP A 141 -14.47 -7.25 8.08
CA ASP A 141 -15.19 -6.01 8.37
C ASP A 141 -14.23 -4.83 8.47
N ALA A 142 -14.58 -3.72 7.82
CA ALA A 142 -13.80 -2.48 7.86
C ALA A 142 -13.70 -1.91 9.28
N SER A 143 -14.73 -2.09 10.11
CA SER A 143 -14.76 -1.63 11.49
C SER A 143 -13.70 -2.29 12.39
N ASP A 144 -13.32 -3.54 12.09
CA ASP A 144 -12.25 -4.23 12.82
C ASP A 144 -10.86 -3.64 12.51
N LEU A 145 -10.77 -2.90 11.41
CA LEU A 145 -9.59 -2.16 10.99
C LEU A 145 -9.67 -0.67 11.35
N GLY A 146 -10.64 -0.29 12.20
CA GLY A 146 -10.86 1.09 12.58
C GLY A 146 -11.42 1.99 11.47
N MET A 147 -11.88 1.40 10.35
CA MET A 147 -12.36 2.13 9.18
C MET A 147 -13.89 2.15 9.11
N LEU A 148 -14.45 3.23 8.58
CA LEU A 148 -15.85 3.23 8.16
C LEU A 148 -15.97 2.49 6.81
N PRO A 149 -17.10 1.78 6.54
CA PRO A 149 -17.26 0.99 5.32
C PRO A 149 -17.12 1.81 4.02
N ASP A 150 -17.54 3.06 4.01
CA ASP A 150 -17.44 3.99 2.87
C ASP A 150 -16.04 4.58 2.67
N HIS A 151 -15.14 4.38 3.64
CA HIS A 151 -13.73 4.77 3.57
C HIS A 151 -12.80 3.61 3.20
N MET A 152 -13.35 2.42 2.93
CA MET A 152 -12.56 1.27 2.50
C MET A 152 -13.06 0.74 1.16
N SER A 153 -12.17 0.68 0.18
CA SER A 153 -12.45 0.19 -1.16
C SER A 153 -11.59 -1.02 -1.50
N ALA A 154 -12.24 -2.11 -1.90
CA ALA A 154 -11.56 -3.29 -2.44
C ALA A 154 -11.87 -3.43 -3.93
N VAL A 155 -10.83 -3.47 -4.76
CA VAL A 155 -10.95 -3.66 -6.21
C VAL A 155 -10.53 -5.07 -6.56
N ALA A 156 -11.47 -5.85 -7.09
CA ALA A 156 -11.23 -7.15 -7.68
C ALA A 156 -11.42 -7.08 -9.19
N THR A 157 -10.63 -7.85 -9.95
CA THR A 157 -10.95 -8.11 -11.36
C THR A 157 -12.15 -9.02 -11.39
N GLY A 158 -13.23 -8.62 -12.06
CA GLY A 158 -14.34 -9.51 -12.33
C GLY A 158 -13.89 -10.70 -13.21
N ASP A 159 -14.47 -11.86 -12.95
CA ASP A 159 -14.31 -13.05 -13.79
C ASP A 159 -14.89 -12.83 -15.20
#